data_20d92f3a44d1b0361ed6ec54621db8d7
#
_entry.id   20d92f3a44d1b0361ed6ec54621db8d7
#
_cell.length_a   1.000
_cell.length_b   1.000
_cell.length_c   1.000
_cell.angle_alpha   90.00
_cell.angle_beta   90.00
_cell.angle_gamma   90.00
#
_symmetry.space_group_name_H-M   'P 1'
#
loop_
_entity.id
_entity.type
_entity.pdbx_description
1 polymer ?
#
loop_
_entity_poly.entity_id
_entity_poly.type
_entity_poly.pdbx_seq_one_letter_code
_entity_poly.pdbx_strand_id
1 'polypeptide(L)'
;MNNPGWFPQPDGRERYHDGNDWTDQFRTGQPVAGQQPPVAPKKSNPWKWIVIVLFVVGVLCCGGFAACSAGVLGAADEVSKSIDAGESESGGVNNAVTIKEGEAFDVRGFNYAAGWKVEEQFDSVDITGLKVTNNRTDRDGAIVEIKFMKGSEIAASADCTTDQLQPGQTATLNCISADSLPADYDKITINDAF
;
A
#
# COMPACT_ATOMS: atom_id res chain seq x y z
N MET A 1 10.83 38.49 32.37
CA MET A 1 9.45 38.73 32.80
C MET A 1 8.62 38.80 31.53
N ASN A 2 7.70 37.87 31.34
CA ASN A 2 6.83 37.90 30.16
C ASN A 2 5.64 38.80 30.45
N ASN A 3 5.28 39.65 29.47
CA ASN A 3 4.09 40.51 29.66
C ASN A 3 2.81 39.68 29.69
N PRO A 4 1.81 40.10 30.45
CA PRO A 4 0.49 39.45 30.41
C PRO A 4 -0.09 39.44 28.99
N GLY A 5 -0.63 38.31 28.56
CA GLY A 5 -1.17 38.21 27.21
C GLY A 5 -1.60 36.80 26.81
N TRP A 6 -2.16 36.70 25.62
CA TRP A 6 -2.59 35.44 25.01
C TRP A 6 -1.49 34.89 24.12
N PHE A 7 -1.14 33.64 24.32
CA PHE A 7 -0.08 32.95 23.57
C PHE A 7 -0.61 31.71 22.88
N PRO A 8 -0.27 31.50 21.59
CA PRO A 8 -0.73 30.34 20.83
C PRO A 8 -0.14 29.06 21.39
N GLN A 9 -0.99 28.01 21.44
CA GLN A 9 -0.63 26.67 21.85
C GLN A 9 -0.59 25.74 20.62
N PRO A 10 0.10 24.59 20.69
CA PRO A 10 0.19 23.63 19.58
C PRO A 10 -1.17 23.03 19.15
N ASP A 11 -2.17 23.08 20.02
CA ASP A 11 -3.52 22.60 19.76
C ASP A 11 -4.44 23.62 19.05
N GLY A 12 -3.88 24.77 18.62
CA GLY A 12 -4.61 25.82 17.90
C GLY A 12 -5.43 26.76 18.79
N ARG A 13 -5.36 26.59 20.12
CA ARG A 13 -5.97 27.52 21.08
C ARG A 13 -4.93 28.53 21.56
N GLU A 14 -5.39 29.60 22.19
CA GLU A 14 -4.51 30.56 22.89
C GLU A 14 -4.73 30.39 24.40
N ARG A 15 -3.65 30.36 25.18
CA ARG A 15 -3.63 30.33 26.64
C ARG A 15 -3.18 31.65 27.18
N TYR A 16 -3.83 32.11 28.25
CA TYR A 16 -3.49 33.39 28.89
C TYR A 16 -2.37 33.21 29.91
N HIS A 17 -1.34 34.10 29.80
CA HIS A 17 -0.28 34.25 30.80
C HIS A 17 -0.49 35.59 31.53
N ASP A 18 -0.49 35.59 32.86
CA ASP A 18 -0.79 36.77 33.66
C ASP A 18 0.43 37.68 33.95
N GLY A 19 1.60 37.29 33.44
CA GLY A 19 2.87 37.95 33.69
C GLY A 19 3.76 37.16 34.65
N ASN A 20 3.19 36.31 35.51
CA ASN A 20 3.93 35.45 36.44
C ASN A 20 3.75 33.97 36.09
N ASP A 21 2.50 33.54 35.82
CA ASP A 21 2.15 32.14 35.60
C ASP A 21 1.17 31.94 34.44
N TRP A 22 1.09 30.70 33.97
CA TRP A 22 0.11 30.28 32.99
C TRP A 22 -1.22 29.99 33.64
N THR A 23 -2.26 30.73 33.27
CA THR A 23 -3.62 30.51 33.77
C THR A 23 -4.33 29.38 33.03
N ASP A 24 -5.44 28.87 33.58
CA ASP A 24 -6.29 27.86 32.91
C ASP A 24 -7.31 28.48 31.94
N GLN A 25 -7.11 29.71 31.54
CA GLN A 25 -7.96 30.38 30.55
C GLN A 25 -7.49 30.06 29.15
N PHE A 26 -8.40 29.52 28.34
CA PHE A 26 -8.20 29.24 26.94
C PHE A 26 -9.24 29.94 26.08
N ARG A 27 -8.86 30.41 24.92
CA ARG A 27 -9.78 30.90 23.90
C ARG A 27 -9.43 30.31 22.54
N THR A 28 -10.40 30.25 21.65
CA THR A 28 -10.14 29.91 20.25
C THR A 28 -9.35 31.08 19.65
N GLY A 29 -8.18 30.79 19.09
CA GLY A 29 -7.32 31.82 18.49
C GLY A 29 -8.09 32.61 17.43
N GLN A 30 -8.06 33.94 17.50
CA GLN A 30 -8.59 34.76 16.40
C GLN A 30 -7.67 34.61 15.19
N PRO A 31 -8.20 34.45 13.97
CA PRO A 31 -7.38 34.46 12.78
C PRO A 31 -6.62 35.78 12.70
N VAL A 32 -5.27 35.70 12.68
CA VAL A 32 -4.42 36.87 12.51
C VAL A 32 -4.74 37.48 11.16
N ALA A 33 -5.12 38.76 11.13
CA ALA A 33 -5.36 39.49 9.91
C ALA A 33 -4.09 39.46 9.03
N GLY A 34 -4.11 38.64 7.96
CA GLY A 34 -2.99 38.48 7.04
C GLY A 34 -2.68 37.04 6.61
N GLN A 35 -3.15 36.03 7.32
CA GLN A 35 -3.12 34.66 6.81
C GLN A 35 -4.50 34.29 6.27
N GLN A 36 -4.65 34.28 4.96
CA GLN A 36 -5.82 33.65 4.33
C GLN A 36 -5.87 32.19 4.84
N PRO A 37 -7.01 31.76 5.41
CA PRO A 37 -7.19 30.36 5.72
C PRO A 37 -6.94 29.58 4.43
N PRO A 38 -6.30 28.39 4.48
CA PRO A 38 -6.20 27.52 3.33
C PRO A 38 -7.63 27.33 2.82
N VAL A 39 -7.88 27.83 1.60
CA VAL A 39 -9.18 27.69 0.93
C VAL A 39 -9.38 26.18 0.84
N ALA A 40 -10.32 25.66 1.60
CA ALA A 40 -10.74 24.28 1.49
C ALA A 40 -11.05 24.05 0.02
N PRO A 41 -10.47 23.02 -0.63
CA PRO A 41 -10.72 22.77 -2.03
C PRO A 41 -12.23 22.63 -2.18
N LYS A 42 -12.83 23.56 -2.92
CA LYS A 42 -14.24 23.54 -3.26
C LYS A 42 -14.45 22.17 -3.90
N LYS A 43 -15.23 21.32 -3.27
CA LYS A 43 -15.55 19.98 -3.73
C LYS A 43 -16.26 20.17 -5.08
N SER A 44 -15.46 20.32 -6.14
CA SER A 44 -15.96 20.32 -7.50
C SER A 44 -16.48 18.90 -7.69
N ASN A 45 -17.76 18.78 -7.97
CA ASN A 45 -18.39 17.51 -8.23
C ASN A 45 -17.74 16.94 -9.50
N PRO A 46 -16.76 16.02 -9.42
CA PRO A 46 -16.02 15.55 -10.61
C PRO A 46 -16.95 14.86 -11.58
N TRP A 47 -18.12 14.41 -11.12
CA TRP A 47 -19.17 13.80 -11.91
C TRP A 47 -19.66 14.69 -13.05
N LYS A 48 -19.81 16.01 -12.81
CA LYS A 48 -20.26 16.94 -13.87
C LYS A 48 -19.22 17.10 -14.97
N TRP A 49 -17.94 17.12 -14.62
CA TRP A 49 -16.84 17.19 -15.58
C TRP A 49 -16.68 15.88 -16.35
N ILE A 50 -16.86 14.74 -15.67
CA ILE A 50 -16.83 13.40 -16.30
C ILE A 50 -17.97 13.28 -17.32
N VAL A 51 -19.18 13.73 -16.99
CA VAL A 51 -20.33 13.72 -17.93
C VAL A 51 -20.09 14.64 -19.11
N ILE A 52 -19.52 15.85 -18.90
CA ILE A 52 -19.21 16.78 -19.99
C ILE A 52 -18.12 16.21 -20.90
N VAL A 53 -17.06 15.62 -20.33
CA VAL A 53 -16.00 15.01 -21.13
C VAL A 53 -16.50 13.79 -21.90
N LEU A 54 -17.34 12.95 -21.30
CA LEU A 54 -17.97 11.83 -22.00
C LEU A 54 -18.93 12.28 -23.10
N PHE A 55 -19.62 13.40 -22.89
CA PHE A 55 -20.52 13.95 -23.91
C PHE A 55 -19.74 14.56 -25.09
N VAL A 56 -18.65 15.29 -24.81
CA VAL A 56 -17.79 15.87 -25.86
C VAL A 56 -17.05 14.76 -26.64
N VAL A 57 -16.57 13.73 -25.97
CA VAL A 57 -15.96 12.56 -26.63
C VAL A 57 -17.01 11.79 -27.43
N GLY A 58 -18.21 11.62 -26.89
CA GLY A 58 -19.34 10.99 -27.61
C GLY A 58 -19.74 11.72 -28.88
N VAL A 59 -19.80 13.07 -28.85
CA VAL A 59 -20.16 13.87 -30.01
C VAL A 59 -19.04 13.90 -31.06
N LEU A 60 -17.78 13.92 -30.65
CA LEU A 60 -16.62 13.80 -31.56
C LEU A 60 -16.52 12.42 -32.21
N CYS A 61 -16.94 11.34 -31.51
CA CYS A 61 -16.97 10.00 -32.07
C CYS A 61 -18.15 9.73 -33.01
N CYS A 62 -19.27 10.46 -32.90
CA CYS A 62 -20.44 10.29 -33.79
C CYS A 62 -20.26 10.89 -35.19
N GLY A 63 -19.19 11.66 -35.45
CA GLY A 63 -18.87 12.22 -36.78
C GLY A 63 -18.00 11.34 -37.68
N GLY A 64 -17.57 10.13 -37.23
CA GLY A 64 -16.65 9.26 -37.95
C GLY A 64 -16.94 7.77 -37.78
N PHE A 65 -18.19 7.38 -37.96
CA PHE A 65 -18.58 5.96 -37.82
C PHE A 65 -18.13 5.13 -39.03
N ALA A 66 -16.88 4.69 -39.07
CA ALA A 66 -16.47 3.45 -39.77
C ALA A 66 -15.11 2.87 -39.42
N ALA A 67 -14.26 3.50 -38.58
CA ALA A 67 -12.88 3.03 -38.40
C ALA A 67 -12.37 2.83 -36.97
N CYS A 68 -13.15 3.14 -35.92
CA CYS A 68 -12.64 3.08 -34.52
C CYS A 68 -13.12 1.87 -33.70
N SER A 69 -13.96 1.00 -34.23
CA SER A 69 -14.48 -0.15 -33.45
C SER A 69 -13.53 -1.33 -33.35
N ALA A 70 -12.48 -1.40 -34.18
CA ALA A 70 -11.53 -2.52 -34.15
C ALA A 70 -10.33 -2.31 -33.22
N GLY A 71 -9.97 -1.07 -32.87
CA GLY A 71 -8.76 -0.76 -32.10
C GLY A 71 -8.94 -0.83 -30.58
N VAL A 72 -10.12 -0.49 -30.07
CA VAL A 72 -10.36 -0.43 -28.61
C VAL A 72 -10.62 -1.81 -28.01
N LEU A 73 -11.27 -2.70 -28.78
CA LEU A 73 -11.53 -4.06 -28.32
C LEU A 73 -10.24 -4.93 -28.32
N GLY A 74 -9.30 -4.66 -29.24
CA GLY A 74 -8.00 -5.37 -29.26
C GLY A 74 -7.09 -4.99 -28.11
N ALA A 75 -7.05 -3.73 -27.70
CA ALA A 75 -6.23 -3.29 -26.59
C ALA A 75 -6.72 -3.82 -25.22
N ALA A 76 -8.04 -3.94 -25.03
CA ALA A 76 -8.60 -4.51 -23.81
C ALA A 76 -8.30 -6.02 -23.68
N ASP A 77 -8.28 -6.74 -24.79
CA ASP A 77 -8.02 -8.18 -24.84
C ASP A 77 -6.52 -8.48 -24.59
N GLU A 78 -5.60 -7.64 -25.09
CA GLU A 78 -4.17 -7.78 -24.82
C GLU A 78 -3.80 -7.44 -23.37
N VAL A 79 -4.42 -6.41 -22.79
CA VAL A 79 -4.23 -6.05 -21.37
C VAL A 79 -4.75 -7.17 -20.46
N SER A 80 -5.94 -7.71 -20.73
CA SER A 80 -6.47 -8.84 -19.96
C SER A 80 -5.57 -10.07 -20.03
N LYS A 81 -5.07 -10.41 -21.22
CA LYS A 81 -4.14 -11.54 -21.39
C LYS A 81 -2.81 -11.33 -20.68
N SER A 82 -2.30 -10.11 -20.63
CA SER A 82 -1.06 -9.81 -19.91
C SER A 82 -1.22 -9.88 -18.39
N ILE A 83 -2.38 -9.50 -17.86
CA ILE A 83 -2.71 -9.65 -16.44
C ILE A 83 -2.84 -11.14 -16.10
N ASP A 84 -3.66 -11.89 -16.83
CA ASP A 84 -3.86 -13.33 -16.62
C ASP A 84 -2.54 -14.13 -16.73
N ALA A 85 -1.65 -13.73 -17.63
CA ALA A 85 -0.31 -14.34 -17.76
C ALA A 85 0.55 -14.05 -16.53
N GLY A 86 0.55 -12.81 -16.03
CA GLY A 86 1.29 -12.42 -14.84
C GLY A 86 0.79 -13.14 -13.58
N GLU A 87 -0.52 -13.30 -13.41
CA GLU A 87 -1.12 -14.03 -12.30
C GLU A 87 -0.81 -15.53 -12.31
N SER A 88 -0.64 -16.12 -13.48
CA SER A 88 -0.36 -17.54 -13.69
C SER A 88 1.13 -17.89 -13.70
N GLU A 89 2.02 -16.90 -13.70
CA GLU A 89 3.46 -17.13 -13.55
C GLU A 89 3.79 -17.73 -12.17
N SER A 90 4.93 -18.41 -12.09
CA SER A 90 5.42 -18.97 -10.81
C SER A 90 5.58 -17.87 -9.77
N GLY A 91 4.88 -17.99 -8.67
CA GLY A 91 4.81 -16.95 -7.62
C GLY A 91 3.81 -15.83 -7.90
N GLY A 92 3.02 -15.89 -8.98
CA GLY A 92 1.87 -15.01 -9.20
C GLY A 92 0.70 -15.35 -8.28
N VAL A 93 -0.32 -14.49 -8.29
CA VAL A 93 -1.49 -14.60 -7.38
C VAL A 93 -2.13 -16.00 -7.39
N ASN A 94 -2.19 -16.62 -8.56
CA ASN A 94 -2.83 -17.93 -8.78
C ASN A 94 -1.85 -19.12 -8.82
N ASN A 95 -0.54 -18.88 -8.65
CA ASN A 95 0.49 -19.92 -8.78
C ASN A 95 1.58 -19.79 -7.69
N ALA A 96 1.19 -20.07 -6.45
CA ALA A 96 2.07 -20.00 -5.30
C ALA A 96 3.26 -20.98 -5.39
N VAL A 97 4.43 -20.53 -4.95
CA VAL A 97 5.67 -21.31 -4.87
C VAL A 97 5.81 -21.89 -3.47
N THR A 98 6.22 -23.16 -3.39
CA THR A 98 6.57 -23.77 -2.09
C THR A 98 7.98 -23.30 -1.67
N ILE A 99 8.08 -22.81 -0.45
CA ILE A 99 9.33 -22.34 0.17
C ILE A 99 9.60 -23.10 1.48
N LYS A 100 10.83 -23.01 1.97
CA LYS A 100 11.21 -23.61 3.25
C LYS A 100 11.81 -22.56 4.16
N GLU A 101 11.41 -22.60 5.41
CA GLU A 101 11.93 -21.73 6.45
C GLU A 101 13.48 -21.73 6.47
N GLY A 102 14.06 -20.54 6.52
CA GLY A 102 15.49 -20.33 6.58
C GLY A 102 16.25 -20.52 5.27
N GLU A 103 15.63 -21.06 4.20
CA GLU A 103 16.25 -21.18 2.88
C GLU A 103 16.05 -19.90 2.04
N ALA A 104 17.00 -19.61 1.14
CA ALA A 104 16.87 -18.55 0.16
C ALA A 104 15.98 -19.00 -1.01
N PHE A 105 15.25 -18.08 -1.61
CA PHE A 105 14.41 -18.35 -2.77
C PHE A 105 14.23 -17.10 -3.65
N ASP A 106 13.79 -17.30 -4.88
CA ASP A 106 13.48 -16.24 -5.83
C ASP A 106 12.01 -16.33 -6.23
N VAL A 107 11.33 -15.18 -6.21
CA VAL A 107 9.94 -15.06 -6.67
C VAL A 107 9.81 -13.78 -7.48
N ARG A 108 9.37 -13.90 -8.74
CA ARG A 108 9.04 -12.80 -9.63
C ARG A 108 10.08 -11.67 -9.69
N GLY A 109 11.36 -12.02 -9.75
CA GLY A 109 12.46 -11.06 -9.84
C GLY A 109 12.85 -10.41 -8.51
N PHE A 110 12.33 -10.90 -7.42
CA PHE A 110 12.80 -10.61 -6.08
C PHE A 110 13.58 -11.79 -5.52
N ASN A 111 14.77 -11.55 -4.98
CA ASN A 111 15.59 -12.55 -4.29
C ASN A 111 15.40 -12.41 -2.78
N TYR A 112 14.98 -13.47 -2.13
CA TYR A 112 14.77 -13.56 -0.69
C TYR A 112 15.96 -14.28 -0.05
N ALA A 113 16.59 -13.63 0.93
CA ALA A 113 17.80 -14.15 1.58
C ALA A 113 17.46 -15.27 2.58
N ALA A 114 18.40 -16.20 2.74
CA ALA A 114 18.32 -17.22 3.77
C ALA A 114 18.43 -16.63 5.20
N GLY A 115 18.01 -17.42 6.19
CA GLY A 115 18.16 -17.11 7.62
C GLY A 115 16.93 -16.48 8.26
N TRP A 116 15.82 -16.36 7.52
CA TRP A 116 14.54 -15.94 8.08
C TRP A 116 13.91 -17.07 8.93
N LYS A 117 13.02 -16.68 9.84
CA LYS A 117 12.39 -17.59 10.78
C LYS A 117 10.89 -17.32 10.89
N VAL A 118 10.17 -18.37 11.26
CA VAL A 118 8.75 -18.32 11.62
C VAL A 118 8.63 -18.59 13.11
N GLU A 119 8.05 -17.70 13.84
CA GLU A 119 7.85 -17.79 15.29
C GLU A 119 6.38 -17.44 15.60
N GLU A 120 5.91 -17.82 16.76
CA GLU A 120 4.63 -17.35 17.28
C GLU A 120 4.87 -16.21 18.26
N GLN A 121 4.26 -15.05 18.03
CA GLN A 121 4.34 -13.92 18.93
C GLN A 121 2.94 -13.34 19.16
N PHE A 122 2.52 -13.22 20.41
CA PHE A 122 1.20 -12.70 20.80
C PHE A 122 0.03 -13.44 20.12
N ASP A 123 0.06 -14.76 20.09
CA ASP A 123 -0.92 -15.63 19.41
C ASP A 123 -1.03 -15.37 17.89
N SER A 124 0.03 -14.89 17.28
CA SER A 124 0.09 -14.52 15.86
C SER A 124 1.35 -15.06 15.21
N VAL A 125 1.26 -15.42 13.92
CA VAL A 125 2.44 -15.78 13.12
C VAL A 125 3.35 -14.55 13.01
N ASP A 126 4.59 -14.68 13.40
CA ASP A 126 5.65 -13.69 13.21
C ASP A 126 6.74 -14.22 12.28
N ILE A 127 7.03 -13.49 11.21
CA ILE A 127 8.09 -13.85 10.25
C ILE A 127 9.22 -12.84 10.41
N THR A 128 10.33 -13.30 11.00
CA THR A 128 11.46 -12.46 11.33
C THR A 128 12.64 -12.65 10.37
N GLY A 129 13.37 -11.58 10.11
CA GLY A 129 14.61 -11.62 9.33
C GLY A 129 14.44 -11.87 7.84
N LEU A 130 13.23 -11.87 7.29
CA LEU A 130 12.98 -12.05 5.86
C LEU A 130 13.43 -10.82 5.09
N LYS A 131 14.56 -10.91 4.40
CA LYS A 131 15.14 -9.84 3.60
C LYS A 131 14.92 -10.12 2.12
N VAL A 132 14.58 -9.07 1.38
CA VAL A 132 14.36 -9.14 -0.07
C VAL A 132 15.25 -8.15 -0.81
N THR A 133 15.79 -8.55 -1.95
CA THR A 133 16.53 -7.71 -2.88
C THR A 133 15.72 -7.58 -4.18
N ASN A 134 15.53 -6.35 -4.65
CA ASN A 134 14.90 -6.12 -5.94
C ASN A 134 15.90 -6.43 -7.07
N ASN A 135 15.72 -7.54 -7.77
CA ASN A 135 16.51 -7.93 -8.95
C ASN A 135 15.81 -7.56 -10.27
N ARG A 136 14.68 -6.83 -10.20
CA ARG A 136 14.01 -6.27 -11.38
C ARG A 136 14.81 -5.10 -11.94
N THR A 137 14.53 -4.73 -13.18
CA THR A 137 15.16 -3.56 -13.85
C THR A 137 14.61 -2.24 -13.38
N ASP A 138 13.41 -2.25 -12.83
CA ASP A 138 12.67 -1.07 -12.40
C ASP A 138 12.55 -1.01 -10.87
N ARG A 139 12.27 0.19 -10.39
CA ARG A 139 11.95 0.42 -8.99
C ARG A 139 10.62 -0.24 -8.65
N ASP A 140 10.62 -1.13 -7.65
CA ASP A 140 9.43 -1.87 -7.26
C ASP A 140 9.48 -2.33 -5.81
N GLY A 141 8.32 -2.65 -5.20
CA GLY A 141 8.19 -3.17 -3.84
C GLY A 141 7.68 -4.61 -3.84
N ALA A 142 8.18 -5.42 -2.93
CA ALA A 142 7.63 -6.75 -2.71
C ALA A 142 6.34 -6.65 -1.88
N ILE A 143 5.25 -7.22 -2.40
CA ILE A 143 3.96 -7.35 -1.71
C ILE A 143 3.52 -8.80 -1.92
N VAL A 144 3.70 -9.61 -0.89
CA VAL A 144 3.52 -11.06 -0.99
C VAL A 144 2.70 -11.61 0.16
N GLU A 145 1.99 -12.69 -0.10
CA GLU A 145 1.27 -13.46 0.88
C GLU A 145 2.00 -14.79 1.12
N ILE A 146 2.32 -15.07 2.39
CA ILE A 146 2.93 -16.32 2.83
C ILE A 146 1.86 -17.14 3.54
N LYS A 147 1.63 -18.36 3.07
CA LYS A 147 0.58 -19.27 3.58
C LYS A 147 1.20 -20.50 4.19
N PHE A 148 0.67 -20.91 5.33
CA PHE A 148 0.98 -22.14 6.02
C PHE A 148 -0.14 -23.15 5.67
N MET A 149 0.22 -24.19 4.94
CA MET A 149 -0.74 -25.12 4.34
C MET A 149 -0.81 -26.42 5.11
N LYS A 150 -2.01 -26.96 5.28
CA LYS A 150 -2.27 -28.32 5.73
C LYS A 150 -3.06 -29.05 4.66
N GLY A 151 -2.37 -29.89 3.88
CA GLY A 151 -2.93 -30.44 2.65
C GLY A 151 -3.28 -29.34 1.65
N SER A 152 -4.57 -29.16 1.38
CA SER A 152 -5.10 -28.09 0.51
C SER A 152 -5.70 -26.90 1.27
N GLU A 153 -5.73 -26.97 2.61
CA GLU A 153 -6.27 -25.93 3.46
C GLU A 153 -5.20 -24.91 3.83
N ILE A 154 -5.56 -23.63 3.83
CA ILE A 154 -4.73 -22.55 4.39
C ILE A 154 -5.01 -22.53 5.89
N ALA A 155 -4.02 -22.97 6.69
CA ALA A 155 -4.15 -23.01 8.14
C ALA A 155 -3.78 -21.68 8.80
N ALA A 156 -2.89 -20.88 8.19
CA ALA A 156 -2.57 -19.52 8.57
C ALA A 156 -1.97 -18.77 7.38
N SER A 157 -2.00 -17.44 7.42
CA SER A 157 -1.39 -16.58 6.42
C SER A 157 -0.72 -15.36 7.05
N ALA A 158 0.26 -14.81 6.35
CA ALA A 158 0.91 -13.54 6.68
C ALA A 158 1.11 -12.70 5.42
N ASP A 159 0.72 -11.44 5.50
CA ASP A 159 0.95 -10.45 4.46
C ASP A 159 2.28 -9.74 4.71
N CYS A 160 3.19 -9.80 3.76
CA CYS A 160 4.53 -9.23 3.87
C CYS A 160 4.78 -8.16 2.82
N THR A 161 5.24 -6.99 3.23
CA THR A 161 5.42 -5.85 2.34
C THR A 161 6.76 -5.15 2.54
N THR A 162 7.23 -4.45 1.49
CA THR A 162 8.31 -3.46 1.58
C THR A 162 7.87 -2.14 0.97
N ASP A 163 8.61 -1.06 1.27
CA ASP A 163 8.62 0.12 0.42
C ASP A 163 9.20 -0.22 -0.96
N GLN A 164 9.02 0.72 -1.91
CA GLN A 164 9.61 0.56 -3.24
C GLN A 164 11.14 0.62 -3.19
N LEU A 165 11.78 -0.44 -3.66
CA LEU A 165 13.22 -0.64 -3.71
C LEU A 165 13.77 -0.30 -5.11
N GLN A 166 14.92 0.35 -5.17
CA GLN A 166 15.68 0.50 -6.41
C GLN A 166 16.23 -0.86 -6.87
N PRO A 167 16.54 -1.06 -8.16
CA PRO A 167 17.26 -2.24 -8.64
C PRO A 167 18.53 -2.51 -7.80
N GLY A 168 18.68 -3.73 -7.30
CA GLY A 168 19.77 -4.15 -6.42
C GLY A 168 19.64 -3.73 -4.95
N GLN A 169 18.64 -2.94 -4.58
CA GLN A 169 18.42 -2.54 -3.19
C GLN A 169 17.79 -3.67 -2.39
N THR A 170 18.25 -3.83 -1.13
CA THR A 170 17.74 -4.83 -0.19
C THR A 170 17.01 -4.15 0.98
N ALA A 171 15.90 -4.73 1.42
CA ALA A 171 15.20 -4.35 2.64
C ALA A 171 14.72 -5.58 3.42
N THR A 172 14.33 -5.39 4.66
CA THR A 172 13.60 -6.40 5.44
C THR A 172 12.11 -6.20 5.21
N LEU A 173 11.37 -7.30 4.95
CA LEU A 173 9.92 -7.25 4.83
C LEU A 173 9.30 -6.97 6.20
N ASN A 174 8.22 -6.22 6.18
CA ASN A 174 7.30 -6.10 7.30
C ASN A 174 6.16 -7.09 7.07
N CYS A 175 6.07 -8.11 7.92
CA CYS A 175 5.05 -9.14 7.84
C CYS A 175 4.02 -8.93 8.93
N ILE A 176 2.75 -9.09 8.60
CA ILE A 176 1.61 -8.97 9.52
C ILE A 176 0.72 -10.19 9.35
N SER A 177 0.34 -10.81 10.45
CA SER A 177 -0.64 -11.90 10.49
C SER A 177 -1.64 -11.66 11.62
N ALA A 178 -2.88 -12.09 11.41
CA ALA A 178 -3.90 -12.18 12.44
C ALA A 178 -4.13 -13.64 12.90
N ASP A 179 -3.46 -14.60 12.24
CA ASP A 179 -3.63 -16.02 12.48
C ASP A 179 -2.57 -16.53 13.46
N SER A 180 -2.94 -17.44 14.36
CA SER A 180 -1.98 -18.17 15.21
C SER A 180 -1.15 -19.14 14.37
N LEU A 181 0.10 -19.39 14.78
CA LEU A 181 0.95 -20.36 14.09
C LEU A 181 0.38 -21.77 14.28
N PRO A 182 -0.02 -22.49 13.20
CA PRO A 182 -0.52 -23.84 13.35
C PRO A 182 0.60 -24.80 13.81
N ALA A 183 0.31 -25.64 14.80
CA ALA A 183 1.27 -26.61 15.33
C ALA A 183 1.72 -27.65 14.28
N ASP A 184 0.89 -27.89 13.27
CA ASP A 184 1.10 -28.87 12.22
C ASP A 184 0.71 -28.30 10.86
N TYR A 185 1.67 -27.83 10.10
CA TYR A 185 1.52 -27.49 8.69
C TYR A 185 2.48 -28.34 7.85
N ASP A 186 2.08 -28.66 6.63
CA ASP A 186 2.86 -29.54 5.75
C ASP A 186 3.86 -28.78 4.90
N LYS A 187 3.54 -27.53 4.55
CA LYS A 187 4.35 -26.68 3.68
C LYS A 187 4.06 -25.21 3.87
N ILE A 188 5.03 -24.40 3.53
CA ILE A 188 4.90 -22.93 3.41
C ILE A 188 4.86 -22.60 1.91
N THR A 189 3.94 -21.74 1.51
CA THR A 189 3.87 -21.23 0.14
C THR A 189 3.90 -19.72 0.13
N ILE A 190 4.40 -19.13 -0.96
CA ILE A 190 4.45 -17.68 -1.19
C ILE A 190 3.89 -17.36 -2.57
N ASN A 191 3.12 -16.32 -2.67
CA ASN A 191 2.65 -15.74 -3.92
C ASN A 191 2.64 -14.21 -3.85
N ASP A 192 2.67 -13.58 -5.01
CA ASP A 192 2.40 -12.15 -5.14
C ASP A 192 0.96 -11.86 -4.67
N ALA A 193 0.75 -10.76 -3.97
CA ALA A 193 -0.57 -10.41 -3.45
C ALA A 193 -1.45 -9.68 -4.49
N PHE A 194 -0.86 -9.30 -5.66
CA PHE A 194 -1.54 -8.57 -6.75
C PHE A 194 -1.18 -9.09 -8.13
#